data_31973c308eb4d806095fa305ad61eef8
#
_entry.id   31973c308eb4d806095fa305ad61eef8
#
_cell.length_a   1.000
_cell.length_b   1.000
_cell.length_c   1.000
_cell.angle_alpha   90.00
_cell.angle_beta   90.00
_cell.angle_gamma   90.00
#
_symmetry.space_group_name_H-M   'P 1'
#
loop_
_entity.id
_entity.type
_entity.pdbx_description
1 polymer ?
#
loop_
_entity_poly.entity_id
_entity_poly.type
_entity_poly.pdbx_seq_one_letter_code
_entity_poly.pdbx_strand_id
1 'polypeptide(L)'
;MNKEELVKKVQRNFFDTTVQVKILTSANTYRQVVVKMLVYAENMVSAKQVAEDWVIKKLELKDKFEIKTRSLITNYHTVISDEKNE
;
A
#
# COMPACT_ATOMS: atom_id res chain seq x y z
N MET A 1 32.35 3.17 -14.55
CA MET A 1 31.43 2.68 -13.61
C MET A 1 31.82 1.34 -13.11
N ASN A 2 31.70 1.14 -11.92
CA ASN A 2 32.12 -0.13 -11.43
C ASN A 2 30.92 -0.96 -11.03
N LYS A 3 31.21 -2.18 -10.74
CA LYS A 3 30.15 -3.11 -10.48
C LYS A 3 29.47 -2.89 -9.19
N GLU A 4 30.14 -2.26 -8.27
CA GLU A 4 29.53 -2.02 -7.01
C GLU A 4 28.32 -1.14 -7.14
N GLU A 5 28.37 -0.24 -8.08
CA GLU A 5 27.24 0.63 -8.25
C GLU A 5 26.04 -0.13 -8.75
N LEU A 6 26.30 -1.10 -9.60
CA LEU A 6 25.19 -1.92 -10.05
C LEU A 6 24.65 -2.75 -8.92
N VAL A 7 25.53 -3.24 -8.09
CA VAL A 7 25.09 -4.09 -7.01
C VAL A 7 24.29 -3.29 -6.01
N LYS A 8 24.59 -2.02 -5.91
CA LYS A 8 23.85 -1.22 -4.96
C LYS A 8 22.51 -0.78 -5.45
N LYS A 9 22.16 -1.22 -6.64
CA LYS A 9 20.85 -0.92 -7.11
C LYS A 9 19.84 -1.38 -6.11
N VAL A 10 18.88 -0.55 -5.87
CA VAL A 10 17.86 -0.83 -4.89
C VAL A 10 17.03 -2.00 -5.32
N GLN A 11 16.86 -2.93 -4.43
CA GLN A 11 15.97 -4.04 -4.67
C GLN A 11 14.60 -3.71 -4.16
N ARG A 12 13.61 -4.07 -4.92
CA ARG A 12 12.25 -3.80 -4.52
C ARG A 12 11.53 -5.10 -4.30
N ASN A 13 10.57 -5.04 -3.43
CA ASN A 13 9.79 -6.20 -3.08
C ASN A 13 8.32 -5.83 -3.10
N PHE A 14 7.50 -6.85 -3.04
CA PHE A 14 6.07 -6.62 -2.95
C PHE A 14 5.67 -6.65 -1.49
N PHE A 15 4.80 -5.73 -1.12
CA PHE A 15 4.33 -5.64 0.25
C PHE A 15 2.81 -5.69 0.26
N ASP A 16 2.28 -6.63 1.03
CA ASP A 16 0.85 -6.66 1.30
C ASP A 16 0.56 -5.55 2.27
N THR A 17 -0.19 -4.58 1.84
CA THR A 17 -0.41 -3.38 2.63
C THR A 17 -1.90 -3.16 2.82
N THR A 18 -2.28 -2.91 4.05
CA THR A 18 -3.66 -2.65 4.41
C THR A 18 -3.73 -1.28 5.05
N VAL A 19 -4.60 -0.44 4.51
CA VAL A 19 -4.81 0.90 5.03
C VAL A 19 -6.21 0.99 5.59
N GLN A 20 -6.31 1.31 6.87
CA GLN A 20 -7.59 1.50 7.52
C GLN A 20 -7.80 2.98 7.73
N VAL A 21 -8.93 3.47 7.29
CA VAL A 21 -9.24 4.88 7.39
C VAL A 21 -10.52 5.05 8.18
N LYS A 22 -10.47 5.92 9.17
CA LYS A 22 -11.64 6.34 9.89
C LYS A 22 -11.95 7.76 9.48
N ILE A 23 -13.09 7.96 8.90
CA ILE A 23 -13.50 9.28 8.45
C ILE A 23 -14.57 9.77 9.39
N LEU A 24 -14.29 10.88 10.06
CA LEU A 24 -15.25 11.43 10.99
C LEU A 24 -16.38 12.09 10.24
N THR A 25 -17.58 11.80 10.66
CA THR A 25 -18.73 12.44 10.08
C THR A 25 -19.17 13.56 10.99
N SER A 26 -20.19 14.26 10.57
CA SER A 26 -20.60 15.44 11.31
C SER A 26 -21.33 15.12 12.59
N ALA A 27 -21.76 13.91 12.81
CA ALA A 27 -22.57 13.57 13.96
C ALA A 27 -21.81 12.79 14.99
N ASN A 28 -20.54 13.07 15.14
CA ASN A 28 -19.74 12.37 16.14
C ASN A 28 -19.63 10.89 15.87
N THR A 29 -19.89 10.50 14.67
CA THR A 29 -19.72 9.12 14.28
C THR A 29 -18.59 9.07 13.26
N TYR A 30 -18.29 7.87 12.81
CA TYR A 30 -17.26 7.74 11.80
C TYR A 30 -17.59 6.57 10.90
N ARG A 31 -16.99 6.62 9.74
CA ARG A 31 -17.12 5.57 8.77
C ARG A 31 -15.74 4.97 8.57
N GLN A 32 -15.68 3.68 8.48
CA GLN A 32 -14.41 3.00 8.34
C GLN A 32 -14.29 2.41 6.95
N VAL A 33 -13.15 2.63 6.34
CA VAL A 33 -12.85 2.09 5.03
C VAL A 33 -11.55 1.34 5.14
N VAL A 34 -11.50 0.15 4.57
CA VAL A 34 -10.30 -0.66 4.57
C VAL A 34 -9.89 -0.90 3.13
N VAL A 35 -8.67 -0.56 2.81
CA VAL A 35 -8.16 -0.75 1.46
C VAL A 35 -6.97 -1.68 1.54
N LYS A 36 -7.00 -2.75 0.76
CA LYS A 36 -5.90 -3.69 0.69
C LYS A 36 -5.24 -3.58 -0.66
N MET A 37 -3.93 -3.57 -0.64
CA MET A 37 -3.22 -3.40 -1.89
C MET A 37 -1.86 -4.08 -1.84
N LEU A 38 -1.33 -4.33 -2.99
CA LEU A 38 0.01 -4.87 -3.13
C LEU A 38 0.88 -3.72 -3.63
N VAL A 39 1.90 -3.39 -2.86
CA VAL A 39 2.75 -2.25 -3.17
C VAL A 39 4.15 -2.74 -3.49
N TYR A 40 4.69 -2.27 -4.58
CA TYR A 40 6.04 -2.59 -4.98
C TYR A 40 6.95 -1.47 -4.52
N ALA A 41 7.81 -1.76 -3.56
CA ALA A 41 8.61 -0.71 -2.94
C ALA A 41 9.91 -1.28 -2.43
N GLU A 42 10.82 -0.41 -2.05
CA GLU A 42 12.10 -0.88 -1.58
C GLU A 42 12.06 -1.32 -0.12
N ASN A 43 11.17 -0.77 0.68
CA ASN A 43 11.08 -1.21 2.06
C ASN A 43 9.69 -0.95 2.59
N MET A 44 9.46 -1.40 3.81
CA MET A 44 8.14 -1.33 4.40
C MET A 44 7.69 0.12 4.63
N VAL A 45 8.61 0.98 5.00
CA VAL A 45 8.26 2.37 5.24
C VAL A 45 7.77 3.04 3.97
N SER A 46 8.49 2.80 2.88
CA SER A 46 8.08 3.34 1.59
C SER A 46 6.75 2.76 1.16
N ALA A 47 6.55 1.47 1.39
CA ALA A 47 5.31 0.84 1.00
C ALA A 47 4.12 1.47 1.71
N LYS A 48 4.28 1.71 3.00
CA LYS A 48 3.20 2.34 3.75
C LYS A 48 2.92 3.74 3.26
N GLN A 49 3.98 4.49 2.99
CA GLN A 49 3.82 5.87 2.55
C GLN A 49 3.09 5.93 1.21
N VAL A 50 3.51 5.08 0.29
CA VAL A 50 2.89 5.05 -1.03
C VAL A 50 1.42 4.67 -0.90
N ALA A 51 1.13 3.69 -0.06
CA ALA A 51 -0.25 3.24 0.11
C ALA A 51 -1.11 4.34 0.71
N GLU A 52 -0.59 5.02 1.71
CA GLU A 52 -1.36 6.07 2.36
C GLU A 52 -1.62 7.24 1.42
N ASP A 53 -0.60 7.62 0.68
CA ASP A 53 -0.76 8.71 -0.28
C ASP A 53 -1.81 8.36 -1.32
N TRP A 54 -1.77 7.13 -1.78
CA TRP A 54 -2.73 6.70 -2.78
C TRP A 54 -4.15 6.74 -2.23
N VAL A 55 -4.33 6.27 -1.00
CA VAL A 55 -5.67 6.24 -0.41
C VAL A 55 -6.17 7.64 -0.15
N ILE A 56 -5.33 8.50 0.37
CA ILE A 56 -5.73 9.88 0.63
C ILE A 56 -6.20 10.56 -0.64
N LYS A 57 -5.47 10.33 -1.71
CA LYS A 57 -5.81 10.94 -2.98
C LYS A 57 -7.06 10.31 -3.57
N LYS A 58 -7.13 9.00 -3.54
CA LYS A 58 -8.24 8.31 -4.17
C LYS A 58 -9.56 8.59 -3.46
N LEU A 59 -9.54 8.66 -2.15
CA LEU A 59 -10.73 8.93 -1.38
C LEU A 59 -10.95 10.41 -1.14
N GLU A 60 -10.02 11.22 -1.63
CA GLU A 60 -10.12 12.67 -1.47
C GLU A 60 -10.28 13.05 -0.02
N LEU A 61 -9.45 12.47 0.82
CA LEU A 61 -9.49 12.75 2.23
C LEU A 61 -8.92 14.15 2.49
N LYS A 62 -9.57 14.90 3.33
CA LYS A 62 -9.10 16.25 3.61
C LYS A 62 -8.70 16.38 5.05
N ASP A 63 -9.62 16.53 5.94
CA ASP A 63 -9.28 16.58 7.34
C ASP A 63 -10.27 15.73 8.09
N LYS A 64 -10.01 15.52 9.35
CA LYS A 64 -10.87 14.73 10.20
C LYS A 64 -10.93 13.30 9.76
N PHE A 65 -9.75 12.73 9.57
CA PHE A 65 -9.66 11.31 9.33
C PHE A 65 -8.43 10.79 10.06
N GLU A 66 -8.44 9.50 10.31
CA GLU A 66 -7.31 8.81 10.91
C GLU A 66 -6.93 7.65 10.02
N ILE A 67 -5.64 7.43 9.88
CA ILE A 67 -5.15 6.35 9.07
C ILE A 67 -4.28 5.43 9.89
N LYS A 68 -4.49 4.14 9.71
CA LYS A 68 -3.66 3.13 10.32
C LYS A 68 -3.25 2.16 9.24
N THR A 69 -1.97 1.97 9.08
CA THR A 69 -1.45 1.20 7.97
C THR A 69 -0.59 0.07 8.45
N ARG A 70 -0.76 -1.08 7.82
CA ARG A 70 0.03 -2.25 8.10
C ARG A 70 0.60 -2.75 6.78
N SER A 71 1.85 -3.14 6.80
CA SER A 71 2.50 -3.58 5.59
C SER A 71 3.42 -4.74 5.91
N LEU A 72 3.35 -5.79 5.12
CA LEU A 72 4.16 -6.96 5.30
C LEU A 72 4.78 -7.35 3.98
N ILE A 73 6.04 -7.69 4.03
CA ILE A 73 6.71 -8.13 2.84
C ILE A 73 6.12 -9.47 2.40
N THR A 74 5.97 -9.65 1.11
CA THR A 74 5.53 -10.93 0.62
C THR A 74 6.54 -11.44 -0.37
N ASN A 75 6.92 -12.67 -0.22
CA ASN A 75 7.82 -13.34 -1.13
C ASN A 75 7.09 -14.04 -2.23
N TYR A 76 5.82 -13.84 -2.29
CA TYR A 76 4.98 -14.66 -3.11
C TYR A 76 4.07 -13.78 -3.91
N HIS A 77 4.29 -13.73 -5.15
CA HIS A 77 3.46 -12.88 -5.98
C HIS A 77 3.13 -13.57 -7.28
N THR A 78 2.60 -14.75 -7.13
CA THR A 78 2.16 -15.49 -8.26
C THR A 78 0.74 -15.07 -8.60
N VAL A 79 0.53 -14.85 -9.86
CA VAL A 79 -0.79 -14.48 -10.32
C VAL A 79 -1.43 -15.70 -10.92
N ILE A 80 -2.57 -16.08 -10.40
CA ILE A 80 -3.31 -17.21 -10.92
C ILE A 80 -4.65 -16.71 -11.39
N SER A 81 -4.97 -17.04 -12.61
CA SER A 81 -6.19 -16.60 -13.19
C SER A 81 -7.10 -17.80 -13.40
N ASP A 82 -8.38 -17.62 -13.15
CA ASP A 82 -9.31 -18.68 -13.43
C ASP A 82 -9.85 -18.57 -14.82
N GLU A 83 -9.26 -17.72 -15.59
CA GLU A 83 -9.62 -17.56 -16.95
C GLU A 83 -9.25 -18.79 -17.73
N LYS A 84 -10.16 -19.32 -18.46
CA LYS A 84 -9.85 -20.47 -19.25
C LYS A 84 -9.48 -20.05 -20.61
N ASN A 85 -8.35 -20.42 -21.02
CA ASN A 85 -7.94 -20.01 -22.34
C ASN A 85 -8.00 -21.15 -23.25
N GLU A 86 -9.07 -21.63 -23.44
CA GLU A 86 -9.14 -22.76 -24.32
C GLU A 86 -9.02 -22.49 -25.73
#